data_5ed324ad55aa41a2cd8f7cdbd02ce8c3
#
_entry.id   5ed324ad55aa41a2cd8f7cdbd02ce8c3
#
_cell.length_a   1.000
_cell.length_b   1.000
_cell.length_c   1.000
_cell.angle_alpha   90.00
_cell.angle_beta   90.00
_cell.angle_gamma   90.00
#
_symmetry.space_group_name_H-M   'P 1'
#
loop_
_entity.id
_entity.type
_entity.pdbx_description
1 polymer ?
#
loop_
_entity_poly.entity_id
_entity_poly.type
_entity_poly.pdbx_seq_one_letter_code
_entity_poly.pdbx_strand_id
1 'polypeptide(L)'
;FPIRFNFKPKKSKPILPYIASSKDSSIETELSNQATKGLNERLENFIFTKNKKKSTKEIEKTYKDRLFHELNIINSMDYSSYFLIVSDYIKWAKNNSIPVGPGRGSGAGSLVAYCLYITDLDPIEFDLIFERFLNPDRISMPDFDIDFCEEQRDKVFEYLKSRYKDGVAHIITFGKLKARMALRDVGRVIGL
;
A
#
# COMPACT_ATOMS: atom_id res chain seq x y z
N PHE A 1 -11.05 -18.10 -37.61
CA PHE A 1 -12.44 -17.93 -37.10
C PHE A 1 -12.40 -16.98 -35.95
N PRO A 2 -13.01 -15.75 -36.03
CA PRO A 2 -13.13 -14.94 -34.87
C PRO A 2 -14.23 -15.52 -33.96
N ILE A 3 -13.84 -16.15 -32.86
CA ILE A 3 -14.78 -16.50 -31.80
C ILE A 3 -15.28 -15.17 -31.23
N ARG A 4 -16.49 -14.80 -31.55
CA ARG A 4 -17.15 -13.61 -30.96
C ARG A 4 -17.55 -13.96 -29.53
N PHE A 5 -16.71 -13.58 -28.59
CA PHE A 5 -17.11 -13.60 -27.18
C PHE A 5 -18.10 -12.44 -26.96
N ASN A 6 -19.35 -12.75 -26.70
CA ASN A 6 -20.37 -11.77 -26.30
C ASN A 6 -20.26 -11.37 -24.80
N PHE A 7 -19.11 -11.61 -24.20
CA PHE A 7 -18.88 -11.24 -22.80
C PHE A 7 -18.57 -9.74 -22.70
N LYS A 8 -19.42 -9.03 -21.97
CA LYS A 8 -19.16 -7.65 -21.57
C LYS A 8 -18.89 -7.63 -20.07
N PRO A 9 -17.64 -7.28 -19.63
CA PRO A 9 -17.35 -7.18 -18.22
C PRO A 9 -18.27 -6.14 -17.57
N LYS A 10 -18.93 -6.55 -16.49
CA LYS A 10 -19.72 -5.62 -15.67
C LYS A 10 -18.79 -5.00 -14.62
N LYS A 11 -18.79 -3.67 -14.54
CA LYS A 11 -18.13 -2.99 -13.43
C LYS A 11 -18.91 -3.28 -12.15
N SER A 12 -18.27 -3.83 -11.15
CA SER A 12 -18.79 -4.00 -9.79
C SER A 12 -17.93 -3.19 -8.82
N LYS A 13 -18.49 -2.88 -7.64
CA LYS A 13 -17.67 -2.35 -6.55
C LYS A 13 -16.62 -3.39 -6.16
N PRO A 14 -15.39 -2.96 -5.74
CA PRO A 14 -14.40 -3.87 -5.19
C PRO A 14 -14.98 -4.66 -4.00
N ILE A 15 -14.74 -5.96 -3.96
CA ILE A 15 -15.11 -6.81 -2.83
C ILE A 15 -13.83 -7.08 -2.06
N LEU A 16 -13.71 -6.48 -0.87
CA LEU A 16 -12.56 -6.68 0.00
C LEU A 16 -12.91 -7.69 1.10
N PRO A 17 -11.96 -8.59 1.48
CA PRO A 17 -12.16 -9.47 2.64
C PRO A 17 -12.40 -8.66 3.92
N TYR A 18 -13.23 -9.17 4.80
CA TYR A 18 -13.45 -8.56 6.10
C TYR A 18 -12.28 -8.89 7.04
N ILE A 19 -11.64 -7.84 7.57
CA ILE A 19 -10.54 -7.95 8.52
C ILE A 19 -10.89 -7.12 9.75
N ALA A 20 -11.56 -7.71 10.71
CA ALA A 20 -11.67 -7.13 12.04
C ALA A 20 -11.00 -8.05 13.06
N SER A 21 -10.23 -7.48 13.96
CA SER A 21 -9.59 -8.18 15.08
C SER A 21 -10.62 -8.60 16.13
N SER A 22 -11.78 -7.95 16.19
CA SER A 22 -12.90 -8.28 17.05
C SER A 22 -14.23 -8.17 16.29
N LYS A 23 -15.22 -8.99 16.68
CA LYS A 23 -16.57 -8.95 16.10
C LYS A 23 -17.35 -7.66 16.43
N ASP A 24 -16.85 -6.88 17.36
CA ASP A 24 -17.56 -5.71 17.93
C ASP A 24 -17.00 -4.36 17.47
N SER A 25 -15.89 -4.32 16.73
CA SER A 25 -15.32 -3.06 16.21
C SER A 25 -15.56 -2.91 14.72
N SER A 26 -15.91 -1.68 14.29
CA SER A 26 -15.96 -1.39 12.86
C SER A 26 -14.56 -1.37 12.26
N ILE A 27 -14.45 -1.63 10.96
CA ILE A 27 -13.18 -1.65 10.22
C ILE A 27 -12.50 -0.28 10.29
N GLU A 28 -13.28 0.79 10.21
CA GLU A 28 -12.81 2.17 10.29
C GLU A 28 -12.21 2.48 11.67
N THR A 29 -12.84 1.97 12.72
CA THR A 29 -12.33 2.09 14.10
C THR A 29 -11.03 1.32 14.27
N GLU A 30 -10.95 0.11 13.73
CA GLU A 30 -9.74 -0.71 13.76
C GLU A 30 -8.58 -0.02 13.04
N LEU A 31 -8.84 0.50 11.82
CA LEU A 31 -7.86 1.27 11.06
C LEU A 31 -7.34 2.47 11.87
N SER A 32 -8.28 3.25 12.43
CA SER A 32 -7.95 4.46 13.20
C SER A 32 -7.12 4.14 14.44
N ASN A 33 -7.46 3.07 15.15
CA ASN A 33 -6.73 2.62 16.34
C ASN A 33 -5.31 2.16 15.98
N GLN A 34 -5.16 1.32 14.94
CA GLN A 34 -3.84 0.86 14.51
C GLN A 34 -2.97 2.00 13.97
N ALA A 35 -3.54 2.91 13.19
CA ALA A 35 -2.81 4.06 12.67
C ALA A 35 -2.39 5.04 13.79
N THR A 36 -3.26 5.30 14.76
CA THR A 36 -2.93 6.15 15.91
C THR A 36 -1.83 5.55 16.77
N LYS A 37 -1.92 4.23 17.04
CA LYS A 37 -0.86 3.52 17.76
C LYS A 37 0.47 3.62 17.03
N GLY A 38 0.48 3.32 15.72
CA GLY A 38 1.68 3.42 14.91
C GLY A 38 2.24 4.84 14.82
N LEU A 39 1.38 5.88 14.78
CA LEU A 39 1.84 7.26 14.83
C LEU A 39 2.60 7.55 16.13
N ASN A 40 2.07 7.16 17.27
CA ASN A 40 2.73 7.37 18.56
C ASN A 40 4.11 6.67 18.59
N GLU A 41 4.19 5.43 18.12
CA GLU A 41 5.45 4.68 18.02
C GLU A 41 6.46 5.37 17.08
N ARG A 42 6.01 5.92 15.94
CA ARG A 42 6.86 6.67 14.99
C ARG A 42 7.33 8.01 15.56
N LEU A 43 6.45 8.72 16.28
CA LEU A 43 6.79 9.99 16.92
C LEU A 43 7.89 9.78 17.97
N GLU A 44 7.74 8.82 18.87
CA GLU A 44 8.69 8.57 19.94
C GLU A 44 10.04 8.05 19.43
N ASN A 45 10.02 7.06 18.54
CA ASN A 45 11.24 6.36 18.13
C ASN A 45 12.06 7.09 17.06
N PHE A 46 11.40 7.89 16.20
CA PHE A 46 12.08 8.46 15.03
C PHE A 46 11.91 9.98 14.90
N ILE A 47 10.69 10.50 14.99
CA ILE A 47 10.38 11.86 14.58
C ILE A 47 10.91 12.88 15.58
N PHE A 48 10.68 12.67 16.89
CA PHE A 48 11.18 13.56 17.93
C PHE A 48 12.71 13.54 18.05
N THR A 49 13.33 12.38 17.79
CA THR A 49 14.78 12.26 17.84
C THR A 49 15.49 13.03 16.74
N LYS A 50 14.89 13.13 15.55
CA LYS A 50 15.39 13.90 14.42
C LYS A 50 15.14 15.40 14.56
N ASN A 51 14.01 15.80 15.12
CA ASN A 51 13.53 17.19 15.11
C ASN A 51 13.77 17.96 16.43
N LYS A 52 14.98 17.92 16.97
CA LYS A 52 15.36 18.58 18.25
C LYS A 52 15.16 20.11 18.27
N LYS A 53 14.99 20.77 17.13
CA LYS A 53 14.85 22.23 17.01
C LYS A 53 13.41 22.74 17.05
N LYS A 54 12.40 21.88 16.83
CA LYS A 54 10.97 22.26 16.83
C LYS A 54 10.32 21.86 18.16
N SER A 55 9.28 22.57 18.54
CA SER A 55 8.47 22.19 19.70
C SER A 55 7.82 20.82 19.45
N THR A 56 7.97 19.88 20.37
CA THR A 56 7.34 18.55 20.31
C THR A 56 5.83 18.64 20.12
N LYS A 57 5.18 19.64 20.74
CA LYS A 57 3.74 19.86 20.59
C LYS A 57 3.32 20.29 19.19
N GLU A 58 4.13 21.11 18.51
CA GLU A 58 3.84 21.55 17.15
C GLU A 58 4.02 20.41 16.15
N ILE A 59 5.07 19.61 16.33
CA ILE A 59 5.29 18.41 15.52
C ILE A 59 4.12 17.46 15.67
N GLU A 60 3.78 17.11 16.91
CA GLU A 60 2.69 16.19 17.22
C GLU A 60 1.36 16.66 16.62
N LYS A 61 1.05 17.96 16.73
CA LYS A 61 -0.15 18.53 16.13
C LYS A 61 -0.16 18.35 14.60
N THR A 62 0.93 18.69 13.92
CA THR A 62 1.03 18.57 12.46
C THR A 62 0.76 17.13 12.00
N TYR A 63 1.36 16.13 12.66
CA TYR A 63 1.16 14.74 12.32
C TYR A 63 -0.25 14.25 12.63
N LYS A 64 -0.82 14.64 13.76
CA LYS A 64 -2.20 14.27 14.12
C LYS A 64 -3.23 14.88 13.17
N ASP A 65 -3.08 16.16 12.81
CA ASP A 65 -3.98 16.84 11.88
C ASP A 65 -3.94 16.14 10.49
N ARG A 66 -2.75 15.81 10.00
CA ARG A 66 -2.57 15.06 8.75
C ARG A 66 -3.14 13.64 8.83
N LEU A 67 -2.91 12.91 9.92
CA LEU A 67 -3.46 11.56 10.13
C LEU A 67 -4.99 11.59 10.09
N PHE A 68 -5.60 12.53 10.81
CA PHE A 68 -7.04 12.68 10.85
C PHE A 68 -7.62 12.98 9.46
N HIS A 69 -6.99 13.88 8.71
CA HIS A 69 -7.37 14.21 7.35
C HIS A 69 -7.37 12.97 6.44
N GLU A 70 -6.27 12.22 6.43
CA GLU A 70 -6.15 11.01 5.60
C GLU A 70 -7.14 9.91 5.99
N LEU A 71 -7.33 9.66 7.30
CA LEU A 71 -8.29 8.67 7.80
C LEU A 71 -9.72 8.99 7.35
N ASN A 72 -10.12 10.27 7.39
CA ASN A 72 -11.43 10.68 6.92
C ASN A 72 -11.64 10.38 5.43
N ILE A 73 -10.65 10.65 4.60
CA ILE A 73 -10.71 10.36 3.16
C ILE A 73 -10.75 8.85 2.92
N ILE A 74 -9.86 8.08 3.55
CA ILE A 74 -9.80 6.62 3.39
C ILE A 74 -11.12 5.96 3.79
N ASN A 75 -11.70 6.39 4.93
CA ASN A 75 -12.97 5.87 5.42
C ASN A 75 -14.14 6.25 4.50
N SER A 76 -14.20 7.51 4.03
CA SER A 76 -15.26 7.98 3.12
C SER A 76 -15.26 7.27 1.77
N MET A 77 -14.11 6.75 1.34
CA MET A 77 -13.94 6.02 0.08
C MET A 77 -14.02 4.49 0.24
N ASP A 78 -14.35 3.96 1.42
CA ASP A 78 -14.45 2.53 1.75
C ASP A 78 -13.14 1.72 1.56
N TYR A 79 -11.96 2.37 1.73
CA TYR A 79 -10.66 1.70 1.57
C TYR A 79 -9.99 1.23 2.87
N SER A 80 -10.69 1.33 4.01
CA SER A 80 -10.14 0.96 5.32
C SER A 80 -9.66 -0.49 5.38
N SER A 81 -10.46 -1.44 4.82
CA SER A 81 -10.06 -2.84 4.70
C SER A 81 -8.81 -3.03 3.85
N TYR A 82 -8.68 -2.28 2.76
CA TYR A 82 -7.53 -2.37 1.86
C TYR A 82 -6.22 -2.04 2.59
N PHE A 83 -6.19 -0.94 3.33
CA PHE A 83 -5.02 -0.57 4.14
C PHE A 83 -4.67 -1.61 5.19
N LEU A 84 -5.66 -2.16 5.87
CA LEU A 84 -5.45 -3.20 6.89
C LEU A 84 -4.89 -4.49 6.28
N ILE A 85 -5.41 -4.92 5.11
CA ILE A 85 -4.91 -6.09 4.37
C ILE A 85 -3.44 -5.90 4.01
N VAL A 86 -3.11 -4.74 3.44
CA VAL A 86 -1.74 -4.44 3.01
C VAL A 86 -0.79 -4.40 4.21
N SER A 87 -1.21 -3.77 5.30
CA SER A 87 -0.44 -3.75 6.56
C SER A 87 -0.21 -5.15 7.13
N ASP A 88 -1.23 -6.02 7.08
CA ASP A 88 -1.17 -7.37 7.62
C ASP A 88 -0.07 -8.21 6.97
N TYR A 89 -0.06 -8.32 5.65
CA TYR A 89 0.93 -9.16 4.98
C TYR A 89 2.33 -8.55 4.96
N ILE A 90 2.47 -7.23 4.99
CA ILE A 90 3.78 -6.58 5.12
C ILE A 90 4.36 -6.83 6.51
N LYS A 91 3.57 -6.66 7.57
CA LYS A 91 3.99 -6.98 8.94
C LYS A 91 4.34 -8.47 9.08
N TRP A 92 3.53 -9.34 8.48
CA TRP A 92 3.83 -10.77 8.45
C TRP A 92 5.17 -11.04 7.76
N ALA A 93 5.43 -10.45 6.61
CA ALA A 93 6.70 -10.61 5.90
C ALA A 93 7.89 -10.13 6.74
N LYS A 94 7.81 -8.92 7.31
CA LYS A 94 8.84 -8.37 8.18
C LYS A 94 9.11 -9.26 9.41
N ASN A 95 8.06 -9.80 10.04
CA ASN A 95 8.14 -10.69 11.19
C ASN A 95 8.72 -12.08 10.84
N ASN A 96 8.65 -12.49 9.58
CA ASN A 96 9.25 -13.72 9.06
C ASN A 96 10.61 -13.49 8.38
N SER A 97 11.25 -12.36 8.66
CA SER A 97 12.58 -12.00 8.13
C SER A 97 12.64 -11.95 6.60
N ILE A 98 11.50 -11.63 5.95
CA ILE A 98 11.45 -11.39 4.51
C ILE A 98 11.71 -9.90 4.29
N PRO A 99 12.78 -9.52 3.58
CA PRO A 99 13.06 -8.12 3.27
C PRO A 99 11.93 -7.49 2.45
N VAL A 100 11.48 -6.31 2.92
CA VAL A 100 10.46 -5.49 2.26
C VAL A 100 11.05 -4.12 1.98
N GLY A 101 10.85 -3.61 0.77
CA GLY A 101 11.30 -2.27 0.40
C GLY A 101 10.61 -1.17 1.21
N PRO A 102 11.22 0.02 1.31
CA PRO A 102 10.71 1.13 2.14
C PRO A 102 9.42 1.75 1.61
N GLY A 103 8.99 1.35 0.45
CA GLY A 103 7.86 1.93 -0.28
C GLY A 103 8.31 2.78 -1.46
N ARG A 104 7.44 2.86 -2.47
CA ARG A 104 7.63 3.65 -3.69
C ARG A 104 6.29 4.07 -4.28
N GLY A 105 6.32 4.83 -5.37
CA GLY A 105 5.10 5.30 -6.03
C GLY A 105 4.30 6.29 -5.20
N SER A 106 3.03 6.43 -5.51
CA SER A 106 2.14 7.40 -4.84
C SER A 106 1.79 7.02 -3.41
N GLY A 107 1.80 5.71 -3.07
CA GLY A 107 1.49 5.20 -1.73
C GLY A 107 2.46 5.69 -0.64
N ALA A 108 3.70 6.06 -1.02
CA ALA A 108 4.66 6.69 -0.10
C ALA A 108 4.18 8.06 0.43
N GLY A 109 3.20 8.70 -0.22
CA GLY A 109 2.61 9.97 0.22
C GLY A 109 1.60 9.85 1.35
N SER A 110 1.24 8.63 1.80
CA SER A 110 0.26 8.41 2.86
C SER A 110 0.92 8.28 4.23
N LEU A 111 0.52 9.17 5.15
CA LEU A 111 0.90 9.08 6.57
C LEU A 111 0.25 7.87 7.25
N VAL A 112 -0.99 7.52 6.88
CA VAL A 112 -1.64 6.30 7.38
C VAL A 112 -0.84 5.07 6.98
N ALA A 113 -0.33 5.00 5.73
CA ALA A 113 0.52 3.89 5.29
C ALA A 113 1.84 3.82 6.09
N TYR A 114 2.45 4.97 6.39
CA TYR A 114 3.65 5.07 7.24
C TYR A 114 3.38 4.59 8.67
N CYS A 115 2.27 5.02 9.27
CA CYS A 115 1.86 4.61 10.61
C CYS A 115 1.52 3.11 10.70
N LEU A 116 0.98 2.53 9.63
CA LEU A 116 0.66 1.11 9.54
C LEU A 116 1.86 0.22 9.18
N TYR A 117 3.07 0.79 9.04
CA TYR A 117 4.29 0.09 8.62
C TYR A 117 4.22 -0.50 7.20
N ILE A 118 3.31 0.02 6.36
CA ILE A 118 3.25 -0.29 4.93
C ILE A 118 4.46 0.34 4.23
N THR A 119 4.78 1.60 4.57
CA THR A 119 5.96 2.31 4.09
C THR A 119 6.87 2.69 5.25
N ASP A 120 8.15 2.92 4.95
CA ASP A 120 9.15 3.38 5.92
C ASP A 120 9.67 4.78 5.57
N LEU A 121 8.98 5.49 4.65
CA LEU A 121 9.24 6.87 4.27
C LEU A 121 8.24 7.80 4.98
N ASP A 122 8.74 8.79 5.70
CA ASP A 122 7.91 9.79 6.37
C ASP A 122 7.41 10.82 5.33
N PRO A 123 6.11 10.84 5.00
CA PRO A 123 5.61 11.72 3.94
C PRO A 123 5.66 13.20 4.31
N ILE A 124 5.70 13.55 5.60
CA ILE A 124 5.81 14.94 6.05
C ILE A 124 7.25 15.42 5.96
N GLU A 125 8.23 14.58 6.33
CA GLU A 125 9.66 14.91 6.20
C GLU A 125 10.05 15.17 4.74
N PHE A 126 9.43 14.47 3.79
CA PHE A 126 9.74 14.55 2.35
C PHE A 126 8.73 15.38 1.53
N ASP A 127 7.84 16.13 2.18
CA ASP A 127 6.81 16.96 1.53
C ASP A 127 5.96 16.19 0.49
N LEU A 128 5.64 14.92 0.77
CA LEU A 128 4.87 14.08 -0.13
C LEU A 128 3.36 14.37 0.00
N ILE A 129 2.67 14.38 -1.13
CA ILE A 129 1.28 14.77 -1.24
C ILE A 129 0.38 13.52 -1.24
N PHE A 130 -0.52 13.41 -0.26
CA PHE A 130 -1.48 12.30 -0.12
C PHE A 130 -2.48 12.23 -1.28
N GLU A 131 -2.94 13.37 -1.77
CA GLU A 131 -3.95 13.48 -2.83
C GLU A 131 -3.46 12.94 -4.19
N ARG A 132 -2.16 12.72 -4.35
CA ARG A 132 -1.60 11.98 -5.49
C ARG A 132 -1.84 10.48 -5.41
N PHE A 133 -1.98 9.96 -4.20
CA PHE A 133 -2.25 8.56 -3.94
C PHE A 133 -3.75 8.29 -3.89
N LEU A 134 -4.49 9.05 -3.09
CA LEU A 134 -5.93 8.89 -2.92
C LEU A 134 -6.61 10.26 -3.00
N ASN A 135 -7.52 10.39 -3.97
CA ASN A 135 -8.26 11.62 -4.21
C ASN A 135 -9.74 11.28 -4.46
N PRO A 136 -10.69 11.82 -3.67
CA PRO A 136 -12.12 11.61 -3.85
C PRO A 136 -12.64 12.00 -5.25
N ASP A 137 -12.00 12.98 -5.90
CA ASP A 137 -12.35 13.43 -7.25
C ASP A 137 -11.88 12.47 -8.35
N ARG A 138 -11.05 11.50 -8.03
CA ARG A 138 -10.56 10.47 -8.94
C ARG A 138 -11.15 9.10 -8.59
N ILE A 139 -11.97 8.55 -9.46
CA ILE A 139 -12.54 7.20 -9.32
C ILE A 139 -11.49 6.16 -9.76
N SER A 140 -10.37 6.06 -9.05
CA SER A 140 -9.39 5.00 -9.24
C SER A 140 -9.09 4.33 -7.90
N MET A 141 -9.01 2.98 -7.89
CA MET A 141 -8.51 2.28 -6.69
C MET A 141 -7.09 2.72 -6.38
N PRO A 142 -6.76 2.91 -5.09
CA PRO A 142 -5.38 3.10 -4.68
C PRO A 142 -4.56 1.85 -5.01
N ASP A 143 -3.29 2.05 -5.38
CA ASP A 143 -2.35 0.98 -5.71
C ASP A 143 -1.08 1.15 -4.89
N PHE A 144 -0.75 0.14 -4.07
CA PHE A 144 0.52 0.09 -3.34
C PHE A 144 1.54 -0.72 -4.13
N ASP A 145 2.61 -0.06 -4.52
CA ASP A 145 3.81 -0.70 -5.07
C ASP A 145 4.70 -1.21 -3.93
N ILE A 146 4.78 -2.52 -3.75
CA ILE A 146 5.53 -3.15 -2.67
C ILE A 146 6.58 -4.07 -3.25
N ASP A 147 7.84 -3.85 -2.86
CA ASP A 147 8.97 -4.66 -3.29
C ASP A 147 9.31 -5.67 -2.20
N PHE A 148 9.24 -6.97 -2.52
CA PHE A 148 9.68 -8.08 -1.68
C PHE A 148 10.96 -8.68 -2.23
N CYS A 149 11.75 -9.31 -1.35
CA CYS A 149 12.85 -10.16 -1.77
C CYS A 149 12.37 -11.18 -2.80
N GLU A 150 13.02 -11.22 -3.98
CA GLU A 150 12.62 -12.07 -5.10
C GLU A 150 12.56 -13.55 -4.71
N GLU A 151 13.56 -14.04 -3.97
CA GLU A 151 13.67 -15.44 -3.54
C GLU A 151 12.58 -15.86 -2.54
N GLN A 152 12.02 -14.90 -1.78
CA GLN A 152 11.08 -15.20 -0.69
C GLN A 152 9.67 -14.67 -0.94
N ARG A 153 9.43 -13.99 -2.06
CA ARG A 153 8.12 -13.43 -2.42
C ARG A 153 7.01 -14.48 -2.43
N ASP A 154 7.32 -15.69 -2.87
CA ASP A 154 6.32 -16.76 -2.95
C ASP A 154 5.78 -17.15 -1.57
N LYS A 155 6.56 -17.05 -0.50
CA LYS A 155 6.10 -17.27 0.87
C LYS A 155 5.00 -16.26 1.28
N VAL A 156 5.10 -15.01 0.81
CA VAL A 156 4.07 -13.99 1.05
C VAL A 156 2.78 -14.35 0.32
N PHE A 157 2.85 -14.86 -0.90
CA PHE A 157 1.68 -15.36 -1.62
C PHE A 157 1.05 -16.57 -0.95
N GLU A 158 1.83 -17.50 -0.43
CA GLU A 158 1.35 -18.64 0.34
C GLU A 158 0.62 -18.18 1.61
N TYR A 159 1.18 -17.20 2.33
CA TYR A 159 0.51 -16.59 3.48
C TYR A 159 -0.84 -15.99 3.09
N LEU A 160 -0.88 -15.17 2.04
CA LEU A 160 -2.11 -14.56 1.55
C LEU A 160 -3.15 -15.63 1.16
N LYS A 161 -2.75 -16.67 0.43
CA LYS A 161 -3.63 -17.80 0.05
C LYS A 161 -4.15 -18.55 1.27
N SER A 162 -3.31 -18.78 2.29
CA SER A 162 -3.73 -19.45 3.52
C SER A 162 -4.78 -18.63 4.28
N ARG A 163 -4.64 -17.29 4.27
CA ARG A 163 -5.50 -16.36 5.01
C ARG A 163 -6.80 -16.02 4.28
N TYR A 164 -6.72 -15.77 2.96
CA TYR A 164 -7.83 -15.28 2.16
C TYR A 164 -8.36 -16.30 1.13
N LYS A 165 -7.78 -17.50 1.07
CA LYS A 165 -8.20 -18.62 0.21
C LYS A 165 -8.42 -18.18 -1.25
N ASP A 166 -9.65 -18.34 -1.74
CA ASP A 166 -10.05 -18.01 -3.12
C ASP A 166 -10.12 -16.50 -3.40
N GLY A 167 -9.91 -15.66 -2.39
CA GLY A 167 -9.84 -14.18 -2.52
C GLY A 167 -8.49 -13.68 -3.05
N VAL A 168 -7.53 -14.56 -3.38
CA VAL A 168 -6.19 -14.20 -3.85
C VAL A 168 -5.94 -14.76 -5.24
N ALA A 169 -5.59 -13.89 -6.18
CA ALA A 169 -5.26 -14.28 -7.54
C ALA A 169 -4.09 -13.46 -8.09
N HIS A 170 -3.32 -14.08 -8.98
CA HIS A 170 -2.34 -13.38 -9.79
C HIS A 170 -3.00 -12.81 -11.04
N ILE A 171 -2.66 -11.56 -11.36
CA ILE A 171 -3.04 -10.98 -12.65
C ILE A 171 -1.98 -11.40 -13.67
N ILE A 172 -2.41 -12.09 -14.72
CA ILE A 172 -1.52 -12.51 -15.82
C ILE A 172 -1.05 -11.25 -16.56
N THR A 173 0.27 -11.08 -16.63
CA THR A 173 0.90 -10.02 -17.40
C THR A 173 1.64 -10.61 -18.58
N PHE A 174 1.28 -10.21 -19.80
CA PHE A 174 1.99 -10.61 -21.01
C PHE A 174 3.07 -9.59 -21.32
N GLY A 175 4.34 -10.02 -21.22
CA GLY A 175 5.46 -9.24 -21.71
C GLY A 175 5.47 -9.22 -23.25
N LYS A 176 5.55 -8.03 -23.85
CA LYS A 176 5.74 -7.87 -25.30
C LYS A 176 7.03 -7.10 -25.55
N LEU A 177 7.89 -7.64 -26.39
CA LEU A 177 9.00 -6.90 -26.97
C LEU A 177 8.42 -5.85 -27.93
N LYS A 178 8.52 -4.57 -27.54
CA LYS A 178 8.20 -3.46 -28.44
C LYS A 178 9.34 -3.24 -29.43
N ALA A 179 9.06 -2.66 -30.61
CA ALA A 179 10.03 -2.51 -31.71
C ALA A 179 11.39 -1.95 -31.26
N ARG A 180 11.42 -0.91 -30.44
CA ARG A 180 12.65 -0.30 -29.93
C ARG A 180 13.48 -1.27 -29.07
N MET A 181 12.85 -2.08 -28.24
CA MET A 181 13.51 -3.05 -27.38
C MET A 181 13.97 -4.25 -28.22
N ALA A 182 13.13 -4.73 -29.15
CA ALA A 182 13.50 -5.81 -30.08
C ALA A 182 14.73 -5.44 -30.92
N LEU A 183 14.78 -4.25 -31.54
CA LEU A 183 15.94 -3.77 -32.29
C LEU A 183 17.21 -3.70 -31.43
N ARG A 184 17.11 -3.20 -30.20
CA ARG A 184 18.26 -3.10 -29.30
C ARG A 184 18.77 -4.46 -28.86
N ASP A 185 17.89 -5.37 -28.48
CA ASP A 185 18.29 -6.67 -27.94
C ASP A 185 18.77 -7.61 -29.03
N VAL A 186 18.09 -7.65 -30.20
CA VAL A 186 18.54 -8.41 -31.38
C VAL A 186 19.85 -7.82 -31.90
N GLY A 187 19.95 -6.49 -32.03
CA GLY A 187 21.18 -5.84 -32.47
C GLY A 187 22.38 -6.20 -31.61
N ARG A 188 22.17 -6.21 -30.28
CA ARG A 188 23.22 -6.63 -29.32
C ARG A 188 23.66 -8.10 -29.51
N VAL A 189 22.71 -8.99 -29.79
CA VAL A 189 23.00 -10.42 -30.01
C VAL A 189 23.75 -10.67 -31.33
N ILE A 190 23.42 -9.93 -32.40
CA ILE A 190 24.06 -10.04 -33.71
C ILE A 190 25.28 -9.13 -33.91
N GLY A 191 25.69 -8.40 -32.83
CA GLY A 191 26.91 -7.61 -32.83
C GLY A 191 26.82 -6.24 -33.51
N LEU A 192 25.62 -5.65 -33.59
CA LEU A 192 25.38 -4.28 -34.07
C LEU A 192 25.51 -3.24 -32.94
#